data_9f7fbe834bb0b7faaeca5154a719d1a5
#
_entry.id   9f7fbe834bb0b7faaeca5154a719d1a5
#
_cell.length_a   1.000
_cell.length_b   1.000
_cell.length_c   1.000
_cell.angle_alpha   90.00
_cell.angle_beta   90.00
_cell.angle_gamma   90.00
#
_symmetry.space_group_name_H-M   'P 1'
#
loop_
_entity.id
_entity.type
_entity.pdbx_description
1 polymer ?
#
loop_
_entity_poly.entity_id
_entity_poly.type
_entity_poly.pdbx_seq_one_letter_code
_entity_poly.pdbx_strand_id
1 'polypeptide(L)'
;AGPTGVGKTELCRAIAGELFGTQDAMIRLDMSEFMEKQAVSRLIGAPPGYVGYEEGGKLTEAVRRRPYCLVLLDELEKAHPDVTNVLLQIMEEGVLTDSGGRRVSFRNAVVVMTTNAGADVTSDGLGFNPEGRSERTEERLRQHFRPELLGRLDEVLVFRSLDAGVMESIADKYLQELRQRAHSRGMELRLPPELAGVLARDCAAKTGARALRSMVQAKVESPLAGFLLQCAEPPAVVRGALVGEKLVFS
;
A
#
# COMPACT_ATOMS: atom_id res chain seq x y z
N ALA A 1 0.71 -3.93 -10.62
CA ALA A 1 1.64 -2.97 -11.24
C ALA A 1 0.99 -1.59 -11.36
N GLY A 2 1.76 -0.47 -11.30
CA GLY A 2 1.23 0.88 -11.54
C GLY A 2 1.88 1.96 -10.68
N PRO A 3 1.49 3.24 -10.85
CA PRO A 3 2.10 4.38 -10.17
C PRO A 3 2.06 4.30 -8.64
N THR A 4 2.91 5.08 -7.99
CA THR A 4 2.88 5.20 -6.53
C THR A 4 1.60 5.90 -6.08
N GLY A 5 1.00 5.43 -4.97
CA GLY A 5 -0.14 6.10 -4.33
C GLY A 5 -1.50 5.86 -4.98
N VAL A 6 -1.65 4.90 -5.91
CA VAL A 6 -2.91 4.56 -6.57
C VAL A 6 -3.75 3.51 -5.83
N GLY A 7 -3.31 3.02 -4.67
CA GLY A 7 -4.09 2.09 -3.84
C GLY A 7 -3.66 0.62 -3.90
N LYS A 8 -2.51 0.28 -4.50
CA LYS A 8 -2.01 -1.12 -4.57
C LYS A 8 -2.00 -1.82 -3.20
N THR A 9 -1.37 -1.21 -2.21
CA THR A 9 -1.31 -1.74 -0.84
C THR A 9 -2.68 -1.77 -0.15
N GLU A 10 -3.56 -0.82 -0.47
CA GLU A 10 -4.92 -0.77 0.10
C GLU A 10 -5.80 -1.91 -0.43
N LEU A 11 -5.66 -2.25 -1.73
CA LEU A 11 -6.31 -3.45 -2.29
C LEU A 11 -5.86 -4.71 -1.54
N CYS A 12 -4.56 -4.85 -1.24
CA CYS A 12 -4.04 -6.01 -0.49
C CYS A 12 -4.66 -6.11 0.90
N ARG A 13 -4.88 -4.97 1.60
CA ARG A 13 -5.57 -4.95 2.89
C ARG A 13 -7.03 -5.38 2.76
N ALA A 14 -7.72 -4.87 1.74
CA ALA A 14 -9.10 -5.26 1.49
C ALA A 14 -9.21 -6.77 1.20
N ILE A 15 -8.34 -7.32 0.35
CA ILE A 15 -8.28 -8.75 0.06
C ILE A 15 -8.01 -9.56 1.35
N ALA A 16 -7.06 -9.13 2.20
CA ALA A 16 -6.80 -9.81 3.46
C ALA A 16 -8.03 -9.81 4.38
N GLY A 17 -8.75 -8.68 4.46
CA GLY A 17 -9.99 -8.57 5.21
C GLY A 17 -11.09 -9.51 4.71
N GLU A 18 -11.29 -9.58 3.40
CA GLU A 18 -12.32 -10.42 2.78
C GLU A 18 -12.00 -11.92 2.86
N LEU A 19 -10.76 -12.31 2.56
CA LEU A 19 -10.38 -13.73 2.53
C LEU A 19 -10.11 -14.32 3.92
N PHE A 20 -9.52 -13.54 4.82
CA PHE A 20 -9.06 -14.04 6.13
C PHE A 20 -9.79 -13.39 7.32
N GLY A 21 -10.80 -12.57 7.06
CA GLY A 21 -11.66 -11.97 8.09
C GLY A 21 -11.03 -10.80 8.85
N THR A 22 -9.76 -10.47 8.59
CA THR A 22 -9.06 -9.34 9.23
C THR A 22 -7.96 -8.78 8.34
N GLN A 23 -7.83 -7.47 8.31
CA GLN A 23 -6.73 -6.80 7.61
C GLN A 23 -5.35 -7.09 8.23
N ASP A 24 -5.32 -7.48 9.50
CA ASP A 24 -4.09 -7.89 10.21
C ASP A 24 -3.53 -9.24 9.74
N ALA A 25 -4.30 -9.99 8.92
CA ALA A 25 -3.80 -11.18 8.25
C ALA A 25 -2.82 -10.86 7.11
N MET A 26 -2.54 -9.59 6.84
CA MET A 26 -1.54 -9.18 5.86
C MET A 26 -0.15 -9.10 6.49
N ILE A 27 0.80 -9.88 5.94
CA ILE A 27 2.23 -9.80 6.21
C ILE A 27 2.84 -8.92 5.13
N ARG A 28 3.31 -7.73 5.49
CA ARG A 28 3.94 -6.80 4.54
C ARG A 28 5.45 -6.79 4.70
N LEU A 29 6.15 -6.97 3.59
CA LEU A 29 7.60 -6.87 3.47
C LEU A 29 7.94 -5.80 2.42
N ASP A 30 8.64 -4.76 2.83
CA ASP A 30 9.15 -3.72 1.94
C ASP A 30 10.46 -4.21 1.30
N MET A 31 10.45 -4.38 -0.01
CA MET A 31 11.60 -4.94 -0.71
C MET A 31 12.79 -3.98 -0.78
N SER A 32 12.62 -2.72 -0.45
CA SER A 32 13.74 -1.79 -0.27
C SER A 32 14.67 -2.17 0.91
N GLU A 33 14.16 -2.94 1.88
CA GLU A 33 14.99 -3.50 2.94
C GLU A 33 15.86 -4.69 2.49
N PHE A 34 15.61 -5.23 1.28
CA PHE A 34 16.22 -6.45 0.74
C PHE A 34 16.99 -6.21 -0.57
N MET A 35 17.59 -5.03 -0.71
CA MET A 35 18.37 -4.63 -1.89
C MET A 35 19.72 -5.33 -1.96
N GLU A 36 20.31 -5.70 -0.82
CA GLU A 36 21.61 -6.33 -0.74
C GLU A 36 21.51 -7.86 -0.64
N LYS A 37 22.49 -8.57 -1.17
CA LYS A 37 22.55 -10.04 -1.12
C LYS A 37 22.43 -10.59 0.30
N GLN A 38 23.09 -9.95 1.26
CA GLN A 38 23.04 -10.35 2.68
C GLN A 38 21.66 -10.16 3.30
N ALA A 39 20.83 -9.26 2.75
CA ALA A 39 19.49 -9.04 3.22
C ALA A 39 18.53 -10.20 2.88
N VAL A 40 18.83 -11.01 1.86
CA VAL A 40 18.02 -12.19 1.49
C VAL A 40 18.02 -13.22 2.63
N SER A 41 19.13 -13.40 3.34
CA SER A 41 19.18 -14.27 4.51
C SER A 41 18.27 -13.80 5.65
N ARG A 42 17.91 -12.52 5.70
CA ARG A 42 16.90 -12.02 6.66
C ARG A 42 15.48 -12.45 6.29
N LEU A 43 15.21 -12.79 5.02
CA LEU A 43 13.90 -13.33 4.62
C LEU A 43 13.70 -14.78 5.07
N ILE A 44 14.72 -15.62 4.86
CA ILE A 44 14.65 -17.08 5.08
C ILE A 44 15.38 -17.53 6.35
N GLY A 45 16.12 -16.64 7.02
CA GLY A 45 16.98 -16.88 8.16
C GLY A 45 18.46 -16.94 7.80
N ALA A 46 19.34 -16.66 8.79
CA ALA A 46 20.77 -16.76 8.62
C ALA A 46 21.23 -18.23 8.77
N PRO A 47 22.25 -18.70 8.03
CA PRO A 47 22.82 -20.03 8.24
C PRO A 47 23.41 -20.19 9.65
N PRO A 48 23.56 -21.44 10.14
CA PRO A 48 24.22 -21.71 11.43
C PRO A 48 25.59 -21.06 11.52
N GLY A 49 25.84 -20.39 12.65
CA GLY A 49 27.10 -19.69 12.91
C GLY A 49 27.17 -18.23 12.44
N TYR A 50 26.13 -17.70 11.81
CA TYR A 50 26.01 -16.29 11.45
C TYR A 50 25.13 -15.52 12.43
N VAL A 51 25.38 -14.21 12.58
CA VAL A 51 24.57 -13.30 13.39
C VAL A 51 23.12 -13.32 12.89
N GLY A 52 22.13 -13.48 13.80
CA GLY A 52 20.72 -13.56 13.47
C GLY A 52 20.17 -14.97 13.20
N TYR A 53 20.97 -16.04 13.38
CA TYR A 53 20.52 -17.43 13.21
C TYR A 53 19.32 -17.77 14.11
N GLU A 54 19.34 -17.33 15.38
CA GLU A 54 18.28 -17.60 16.35
C GLU A 54 16.96 -16.85 16.06
N GLU A 55 17.04 -15.73 15.34
CA GLU A 55 15.87 -14.89 15.06
C GLU A 55 14.96 -15.49 13.98
N GLY A 56 15.47 -16.44 13.18
CA GLY A 56 14.76 -17.00 12.03
C GLY A 56 14.58 -15.98 10.89
N GLY A 57 13.94 -16.39 9.79
CA GLY A 57 13.66 -15.50 8.67
C GLY A 57 12.38 -14.69 8.86
N LYS A 58 12.40 -13.40 8.55
CA LYS A 58 11.22 -12.52 8.64
C LYS A 58 9.99 -13.12 7.92
N LEU A 59 10.18 -13.62 6.69
CA LEU A 59 9.10 -14.21 5.89
C LEU A 59 8.68 -15.57 6.44
N THR A 60 9.64 -16.48 6.66
CA THR A 60 9.37 -17.86 7.09
C THR A 60 8.72 -17.91 8.47
N GLU A 61 9.20 -17.13 9.43
CA GLU A 61 8.61 -17.05 10.76
C GLU A 61 7.21 -16.43 10.76
N ALA A 62 6.99 -15.37 9.96
CA ALA A 62 5.69 -14.72 9.88
C ALA A 62 4.62 -15.67 9.32
N VAL A 63 4.92 -16.37 8.21
CA VAL A 63 4.00 -17.35 7.58
C VAL A 63 3.83 -18.58 8.47
N ARG A 64 4.86 -19.07 9.14
CA ARG A 64 4.75 -20.18 10.09
C ARG A 64 3.80 -19.87 11.24
N ARG A 65 3.82 -18.63 11.75
CA ARG A 65 2.91 -18.17 12.82
C ARG A 65 1.48 -17.95 12.34
N ARG A 66 1.30 -17.55 11.10
CA ARG A 66 -0.01 -17.26 10.46
C ARG A 66 -0.05 -17.90 9.07
N PRO A 67 -0.37 -19.21 8.96
CA PRO A 67 -0.38 -19.91 7.67
C PRO A 67 -1.47 -19.41 6.71
N TYR A 68 -2.59 -18.90 7.23
CA TYR A 68 -3.66 -18.27 6.47
C TYR A 68 -3.44 -16.77 6.45
N CYS A 69 -2.77 -16.27 5.43
CA CYS A 69 -2.37 -14.86 5.37
C CYS A 69 -2.22 -14.38 3.91
N LEU A 70 -2.20 -13.08 3.75
CA LEU A 70 -1.74 -12.43 2.54
C LEU A 70 -0.31 -11.95 2.75
N VAL A 71 0.63 -12.44 1.96
CA VAL A 71 2.03 -11.98 1.93
C VAL A 71 2.17 -10.93 0.86
N LEU A 72 2.41 -9.69 1.25
CA LEU A 72 2.65 -8.57 0.34
C LEU A 72 4.15 -8.26 0.28
N LEU A 73 4.72 -8.43 -0.91
CA LEU A 73 6.09 -8.01 -1.26
C LEU A 73 5.99 -6.65 -1.97
N ASP A 74 6.22 -5.57 -1.23
CA ASP A 74 6.00 -4.21 -1.73
C ASP A 74 7.26 -3.67 -2.42
N GLU A 75 7.12 -3.07 -3.62
CA GLU A 75 8.19 -2.53 -4.44
C GLU A 75 9.24 -3.57 -4.87
N LEU A 76 8.77 -4.69 -5.45
CA LEU A 76 9.60 -5.84 -5.82
C LEU A 76 10.78 -5.48 -6.73
N GLU A 77 10.67 -4.47 -7.56
CA GLU A 77 11.73 -3.98 -8.44
C GLU A 77 13.00 -3.52 -7.69
N LYS A 78 12.88 -3.24 -6.39
CA LYS A 78 14.03 -2.84 -5.55
C LYS A 78 14.77 -4.01 -4.93
N ALA A 79 14.19 -5.20 -4.95
CA ALA A 79 14.76 -6.38 -4.32
C ALA A 79 16.05 -6.85 -5.02
N HIS A 80 16.97 -7.43 -4.25
CA HIS A 80 18.09 -8.16 -4.83
C HIS A 80 17.61 -9.32 -5.70
N PRO A 81 18.24 -9.64 -6.83
CA PRO A 81 17.83 -10.72 -7.72
C PRO A 81 17.65 -12.09 -7.04
N ASP A 82 18.38 -12.37 -5.97
CA ASP A 82 18.24 -13.63 -5.21
C ASP A 82 16.87 -13.75 -4.51
N VAL A 83 16.16 -12.65 -4.24
CA VAL A 83 14.77 -12.69 -3.74
C VAL A 83 13.86 -13.37 -4.76
N THR A 84 14.08 -13.14 -6.05
CA THR A 84 13.32 -13.80 -7.12
C THR A 84 13.46 -15.33 -7.05
N ASN A 85 14.63 -15.85 -6.70
CA ASN A 85 14.82 -17.30 -6.55
C ASN A 85 14.01 -17.86 -5.38
N VAL A 86 13.92 -17.12 -4.27
CA VAL A 86 13.06 -17.48 -3.12
C VAL A 86 11.60 -17.51 -3.54
N LEU A 87 11.15 -16.52 -4.31
CA LEU A 87 9.77 -16.45 -4.80
C LEU A 87 9.44 -17.59 -5.76
N LEU A 88 10.34 -17.91 -6.68
CA LEU A 88 10.17 -19.05 -7.59
C LEU A 88 9.98 -20.35 -6.82
N GLN A 89 10.79 -20.60 -5.78
CA GLN A 89 10.63 -21.79 -4.94
C GLN A 89 9.26 -21.83 -4.26
N ILE A 90 8.79 -20.68 -3.71
CA ILE A 90 7.46 -20.59 -3.10
C ILE A 90 6.35 -20.91 -4.12
N MET A 91 6.43 -20.32 -5.33
CA MET A 91 5.40 -20.49 -6.36
C MET A 91 5.40 -21.88 -7.00
N GLU A 92 6.57 -22.56 -7.07
CA GLU A 92 6.67 -23.90 -7.66
C GLU A 92 6.31 -25.00 -6.67
N GLU A 93 6.88 -24.95 -5.47
CA GLU A 93 6.74 -26.02 -4.48
C GLU A 93 5.63 -25.76 -3.46
N GLY A 94 5.19 -24.52 -3.31
CA GLY A 94 4.30 -24.09 -2.22
C GLY A 94 4.92 -24.22 -0.84
N VAL A 95 6.26 -24.38 -0.77
CA VAL A 95 7.02 -24.60 0.46
C VAL A 95 8.35 -23.88 0.35
N LEU A 96 8.79 -23.26 1.43
CA LEU A 96 10.12 -22.66 1.57
C LEU A 96 10.84 -23.32 2.74
N THR A 97 12.08 -23.76 2.52
CA THR A 97 12.93 -24.28 3.60
C THR A 97 13.75 -23.14 4.19
N ASP A 98 13.62 -22.94 5.50
CA ASP A 98 14.42 -21.92 6.20
C ASP A 98 15.87 -22.40 6.39
N SER A 99 16.72 -21.50 6.83
CA SER A 99 18.13 -21.80 7.07
C SER A 99 18.39 -22.81 8.18
N GLY A 100 17.41 -23.08 9.06
CA GLY A 100 17.43 -24.12 10.05
C GLY A 100 16.93 -25.48 9.55
N GLY A 101 16.64 -25.61 8.25
CA GLY A 101 16.12 -26.84 7.64
C GLY A 101 14.62 -27.08 7.87
N ARG A 102 13.89 -26.11 8.44
CA ARG A 102 12.45 -26.24 8.69
C ARG A 102 11.67 -25.87 7.43
N ARG A 103 10.70 -26.70 7.05
CA ARG A 103 9.83 -26.47 5.91
C ARG A 103 8.63 -25.63 6.32
N VAL A 104 8.42 -24.52 5.66
CA VAL A 104 7.29 -23.59 5.86
C VAL A 104 6.37 -23.65 4.65
N SER A 105 5.09 -24.00 4.86
CA SER A 105 4.09 -24.10 3.80
C SER A 105 3.46 -22.76 3.49
N PHE A 106 3.40 -22.41 2.19
CA PHE A 106 2.72 -21.24 1.64
C PHE A 106 1.41 -21.58 0.92
N ARG A 107 0.97 -22.85 0.96
CA ARG A 107 -0.22 -23.34 0.22
C ARG A 107 -1.52 -22.65 0.62
N ASN A 108 -1.59 -22.09 1.83
CA ASN A 108 -2.75 -21.36 2.36
C ASN A 108 -2.51 -19.85 2.36
N ALA A 109 -1.41 -19.39 1.79
CA ALA A 109 -1.07 -17.97 1.69
C ALA A 109 -1.39 -17.44 0.28
N VAL A 110 -1.91 -16.23 0.22
CA VAL A 110 -1.99 -15.45 -1.03
C VAL A 110 -0.73 -14.60 -1.13
N VAL A 111 0.08 -14.82 -2.15
CA VAL A 111 1.31 -14.04 -2.37
C VAL A 111 1.02 -12.94 -3.38
N VAL A 112 1.22 -11.70 -2.96
CA VAL A 112 1.02 -10.50 -3.78
C VAL A 112 2.32 -9.72 -3.89
N MET A 113 2.64 -9.32 -5.10
CA MET A 113 3.81 -8.49 -5.40
C MET A 113 3.35 -7.15 -5.93
N THR A 114 3.86 -6.05 -5.43
CA THR A 114 3.63 -4.74 -6.03
C THR A 114 4.87 -4.24 -6.72
N THR A 115 4.68 -3.46 -7.77
CA THR A 115 5.77 -2.79 -8.49
C THR A 115 5.31 -1.44 -9.01
N ASN A 116 6.23 -0.50 -9.09
CA ASN A 116 6.07 0.76 -9.81
C ASN A 116 6.65 0.68 -11.24
N ALA A 117 7.29 -0.41 -11.61
CA ALA A 117 7.75 -0.65 -12.97
C ALA A 117 6.58 -0.55 -13.95
N GLY A 118 6.76 0.20 -15.03
CA GLY A 118 5.69 0.49 -15.98
C GLY A 118 4.81 1.70 -15.66
N ALA A 119 5.05 2.40 -14.54
CA ALA A 119 4.27 3.59 -14.14
C ALA A 119 4.41 4.79 -15.10
N ASP A 120 5.55 4.92 -15.79
CA ASP A 120 5.88 6.07 -16.65
C ASP A 120 5.14 6.06 -18.00
N VAL A 121 4.25 5.10 -18.24
CA VAL A 121 3.44 5.03 -19.49
C VAL A 121 2.43 6.17 -19.62
N THR A 122 2.25 6.97 -18.57
CA THR A 122 1.21 8.01 -18.53
C THR A 122 1.60 9.30 -19.24
N SER A 123 2.88 9.53 -19.62
CA SER A 123 3.36 10.80 -20.15
C SER A 123 3.58 10.86 -21.67
N ASP A 124 3.70 9.73 -22.36
CA ASP A 124 4.01 9.76 -23.81
C ASP A 124 2.96 9.04 -24.65
N GLY A 125 2.01 9.82 -25.15
CA GLY A 125 1.19 9.39 -26.29
C GLY A 125 -0.29 9.73 -26.21
N LEU A 126 -0.71 10.69 -27.01
CA LEU A 126 -2.08 10.98 -27.45
C LEU A 126 -2.70 9.77 -28.19
N GLY A 127 -2.98 8.68 -27.47
CA GLY A 127 -3.65 7.50 -28.02
C GLY A 127 -4.60 6.89 -27.00
N PHE A 128 -5.92 7.05 -27.26
CA PHE A 128 -7.02 6.51 -26.47
C PHE A 128 -7.24 5.00 -26.70
N ASN A 129 -6.19 4.18 -26.72
CA ASN A 129 -6.37 2.72 -26.84
C ASN A 129 -6.10 2.03 -25.49
N PRO A 130 -7.15 1.60 -24.76
CA PRO A 130 -7.01 0.93 -23.45
C PRO A 130 -6.23 -0.40 -23.54
N GLU A 131 -6.39 -1.13 -24.65
CA GLU A 131 -5.74 -2.43 -24.88
C GLU A 131 -4.22 -2.28 -25.08
N GLY A 132 -3.78 -1.27 -25.81
CA GLY A 132 -2.34 -1.02 -26.03
C GLY A 132 -1.57 -0.56 -24.78
N ARG A 133 -2.26 -0.16 -23.71
CA ARG A 133 -1.61 0.19 -22.42
C ARG A 133 -1.31 -1.02 -21.57
N SER A 134 -2.17 -2.01 -21.56
CA SER A 134 -1.93 -3.27 -20.83
C SER A 134 -0.72 -4.00 -21.42
N GLU A 135 -0.66 -4.12 -22.75
CA GLU A 135 0.46 -4.72 -23.48
C GLU A 135 1.78 -4.01 -23.19
N ARG A 136 1.80 -2.67 -23.18
CA ARG A 136 3.00 -1.88 -22.84
C ARG A 136 3.44 -2.08 -21.39
N THR A 137 2.50 -2.21 -20.47
CA THR A 137 2.84 -2.48 -19.06
C THR A 137 3.44 -3.87 -18.92
N GLU A 138 2.87 -4.89 -19.58
CA GLU A 138 3.42 -6.24 -19.57
C GLU A 138 4.81 -6.28 -20.21
N GLU A 139 5.01 -5.57 -21.33
CA GLU A 139 6.33 -5.49 -21.97
C GLU A 139 7.37 -4.87 -21.04
N ARG A 140 7.02 -3.84 -20.28
CA ARG A 140 7.90 -3.24 -19.27
C ARG A 140 8.13 -4.16 -18.08
N LEU A 141 7.13 -4.90 -17.64
CA LEU A 141 7.33 -5.92 -16.60
C LEU A 141 8.35 -6.97 -17.06
N ARG A 142 8.31 -7.38 -18.33
CA ARG A 142 9.30 -8.31 -18.92
C ARG A 142 10.72 -7.73 -18.99
N GLN A 143 10.88 -6.41 -19.00
CA GLN A 143 12.20 -5.77 -18.94
C GLN A 143 12.78 -5.74 -17.51
N HIS A 144 11.92 -5.75 -16.48
CA HIS A 144 12.34 -5.64 -15.08
C HIS A 144 12.37 -7.00 -14.36
N PHE A 145 11.54 -7.92 -14.77
CA PHE A 145 11.38 -9.21 -14.10
C PHE A 145 11.70 -10.36 -15.05
N ARG A 146 12.25 -11.44 -14.49
CA ARG A 146 12.57 -12.65 -15.26
C ARG A 146 11.28 -13.28 -15.82
N PRO A 147 11.31 -13.79 -17.06
CA PRO A 147 10.15 -14.45 -17.66
C PRO A 147 9.60 -15.61 -16.82
N GLU A 148 10.47 -16.34 -16.11
CA GLU A 148 10.10 -17.43 -15.24
C GLU A 148 9.19 -16.96 -14.10
N LEU A 149 9.48 -15.79 -13.49
CA LEU A 149 8.64 -15.21 -12.45
C LEU A 149 7.28 -14.80 -13.01
N LEU A 150 7.27 -14.09 -14.13
CA LEU A 150 6.04 -13.63 -14.78
C LEU A 150 5.14 -14.77 -15.22
N GLY A 151 5.72 -15.87 -15.71
CA GLY A 151 4.99 -17.07 -16.13
C GLY A 151 4.36 -17.88 -15.00
N ARG A 152 4.67 -17.56 -13.75
CA ARG A 152 4.12 -18.20 -12.54
C ARG A 152 3.06 -17.36 -11.84
N LEU A 153 2.80 -16.14 -12.34
CA LEU A 153 1.74 -15.31 -11.80
C LEU A 153 0.39 -15.78 -12.32
N ASP A 154 -0.58 -15.93 -11.42
CA ASP A 154 -1.96 -16.25 -11.79
C ASP A 154 -2.64 -15.05 -12.45
N GLU A 155 -2.34 -13.82 -11.95
CA GLU A 155 -3.00 -12.59 -12.39
C GLU A 155 -2.06 -11.39 -12.31
N VAL A 156 -2.15 -10.49 -13.28
CA VAL A 156 -1.44 -9.20 -13.29
C VAL A 156 -2.45 -8.06 -13.35
N LEU A 157 -2.59 -7.34 -12.24
CA LEU A 157 -3.46 -6.18 -12.13
C LEU A 157 -2.70 -4.89 -12.42
N VAL A 158 -3.19 -4.12 -13.37
CA VAL A 158 -2.60 -2.84 -13.76
C VAL A 158 -3.43 -1.69 -13.19
N PHE A 159 -2.84 -0.94 -12.27
CA PHE A 159 -3.43 0.26 -11.69
C PHE A 159 -3.14 1.48 -12.57
N ARG A 160 -4.18 2.27 -12.79
CA ARG A 160 -4.08 3.56 -13.51
C ARG A 160 -3.87 4.70 -12.52
N SER A 161 -3.37 5.83 -13.03
CA SER A 161 -3.37 7.09 -12.28
C SER A 161 -4.80 7.44 -11.87
N LEU A 162 -4.94 7.98 -10.67
CA LEU A 162 -6.24 8.41 -10.16
C LEU A 162 -6.67 9.70 -10.87
N ASP A 163 -7.89 9.71 -11.40
CA ASP A 163 -8.50 10.92 -11.96
C ASP A 163 -9.04 11.84 -10.85
N ALA A 164 -9.46 13.04 -11.24
CA ALA A 164 -9.94 14.06 -10.30
C ALA A 164 -11.18 13.61 -9.52
N GLY A 165 -12.12 12.89 -10.19
CA GLY A 165 -13.35 12.41 -9.56
C GLY A 165 -13.06 11.31 -8.53
N VAL A 166 -12.15 10.39 -8.84
CA VAL A 166 -11.69 9.36 -7.88
C VAL A 166 -10.97 10.01 -6.71
N MET A 167 -10.12 11.02 -6.96
CA MET A 167 -9.42 11.75 -5.90
C MET A 167 -10.38 12.47 -4.95
N GLU A 168 -11.45 13.08 -5.49
CA GLU A 168 -12.50 13.71 -4.68
C GLU A 168 -13.26 12.67 -3.81
N SER A 169 -13.60 11.52 -4.39
CA SER A 169 -14.24 10.42 -3.64
C SER A 169 -13.35 9.89 -2.51
N ILE A 170 -12.02 9.81 -2.73
CA ILE A 170 -11.06 9.42 -1.70
C ILE A 170 -10.96 10.50 -0.61
N ALA A 171 -10.96 11.79 -0.99
CA ALA A 171 -10.97 12.90 -0.04
C ALA A 171 -12.21 12.84 0.85
N ASP A 172 -13.40 12.64 0.25
CA ASP A 172 -14.65 12.53 1.01
C ASP A 172 -14.63 11.34 1.98
N LYS A 173 -14.10 10.18 1.57
CA LYS A 173 -13.91 9.04 2.47
C LYS A 173 -13.05 9.41 3.69
N TYR A 174 -11.93 10.09 3.51
CA TYR A 174 -11.07 10.52 4.64
C TYR A 174 -11.78 11.53 5.55
N LEU A 175 -12.57 12.44 4.98
CA LEU A 175 -13.37 13.38 5.76
C LEU A 175 -14.50 12.68 6.54
N GLN A 176 -15.11 11.64 5.96
CA GLN A 176 -16.10 10.81 6.66
C GLN A 176 -15.47 10.02 7.81
N GLU A 177 -14.31 9.42 7.61
CA GLU A 177 -13.55 8.74 8.67
C GLU A 177 -13.21 9.71 9.82
N LEU A 178 -12.86 10.96 9.50
CA LEU A 178 -12.61 12.00 10.49
C LEU A 178 -13.87 12.37 11.27
N ARG A 179 -15.02 12.53 10.57
CA ARG A 179 -16.33 12.77 11.22
C ARG A 179 -16.71 11.63 12.16
N GLN A 180 -16.51 10.39 11.76
CA GLN A 180 -16.79 9.21 12.59
C GLN A 180 -15.90 9.17 13.84
N ARG A 181 -14.61 9.47 13.70
CA ARG A 181 -13.67 9.58 14.84
C ARG A 181 -14.05 10.70 15.79
N ALA A 182 -14.52 11.83 15.27
CA ALA A 182 -15.03 12.94 16.10
C ALA A 182 -16.30 12.51 16.85
N HIS A 183 -17.24 11.89 16.14
CA HIS A 183 -18.50 11.41 16.71
C HIS A 183 -18.28 10.37 17.82
N SER A 184 -17.34 9.43 17.65
CA SER A 184 -17.02 8.44 18.70
C SER A 184 -16.43 9.06 19.98
N ARG A 185 -16.03 10.34 19.92
CA ARG A 185 -15.57 11.14 21.05
C ARG A 185 -16.63 12.15 21.58
N GLY A 186 -17.88 12.00 21.13
CA GLY A 186 -19.00 12.84 21.54
C GLY A 186 -19.06 14.22 20.86
N MET A 187 -18.31 14.41 19.74
CA MET A 187 -18.23 15.68 19.03
C MET A 187 -18.82 15.56 17.62
N GLU A 188 -19.76 16.43 17.27
CA GLU A 188 -20.28 16.55 15.91
C GLU A 188 -19.39 17.48 15.09
N LEU A 189 -18.72 16.93 14.05
CA LEU A 189 -17.86 17.70 13.14
C LEU A 189 -18.60 18.00 11.83
N ARG A 190 -18.90 19.28 11.59
CA ARG A 190 -19.53 19.79 10.37
C ARG A 190 -18.50 20.44 9.48
N LEU A 191 -18.25 19.84 8.31
CA LEU A 191 -17.30 20.33 7.30
C LEU A 191 -18.05 20.81 6.06
N PRO A 192 -17.52 21.82 5.33
CA PRO A 192 -18.12 22.28 4.08
C PRO A 192 -18.22 21.13 3.05
N PRO A 193 -19.31 21.02 2.30
CA PRO A 193 -19.48 19.95 1.31
C PRO A 193 -18.44 20.03 0.16
N GLU A 194 -18.02 21.24 -0.20
CA GLU A 194 -17.04 21.49 -1.26
C GLU A 194 -15.58 21.15 -0.86
N LEU A 195 -15.33 20.86 0.42
CA LEU A 195 -13.97 20.65 0.93
C LEU A 195 -13.24 19.49 0.26
N ALA A 196 -13.96 18.39 -0.04
CA ALA A 196 -13.38 17.24 -0.73
C ALA A 196 -12.86 17.62 -2.13
N GLY A 197 -13.65 18.39 -2.89
CA GLY A 197 -13.26 18.87 -4.22
C GLY A 197 -12.08 19.85 -4.18
N VAL A 198 -12.01 20.72 -3.14
CA VAL A 198 -10.87 21.64 -2.95
C VAL A 198 -9.59 20.84 -2.69
N LEU A 199 -9.63 19.89 -1.75
CA LEU A 199 -8.48 19.04 -1.43
C LEU A 199 -8.02 18.20 -2.61
N ALA A 200 -8.95 17.65 -3.42
CA ALA A 200 -8.64 16.89 -4.60
C ALA A 200 -7.92 17.74 -5.66
N ARG A 201 -8.41 18.95 -5.93
CA ARG A 201 -7.78 19.89 -6.88
C ARG A 201 -6.37 20.30 -6.45
N ASP A 202 -6.20 20.62 -5.18
CA ASP A 202 -4.89 21.01 -4.64
C ASP A 202 -3.89 19.85 -4.66
N CYS A 203 -4.39 18.60 -4.62
CA CYS A 203 -3.58 17.41 -4.69
C CYS A 203 -3.27 16.98 -6.12
N ALA A 204 -4.06 17.38 -7.12
CA ALA A 204 -3.86 16.99 -8.52
C ALA A 204 -2.46 17.40 -9.06
N ALA A 205 -1.84 18.43 -8.48
CA ALA A 205 -0.44 18.81 -8.74
C ALA A 205 0.60 17.92 -8.03
N LYS A 206 0.18 17.00 -7.14
CA LYS A 206 1.03 16.11 -6.34
C LYS A 206 0.53 14.67 -6.51
N THR A 207 1.41 13.73 -6.68
CA THR A 207 1.10 12.35 -7.07
C THR A 207 0.33 11.52 -6.02
N GLY A 208 -0.92 11.15 -6.31
CA GLY A 208 -1.66 10.02 -5.75
C GLY A 208 -2.31 10.22 -4.37
N ALA A 209 -3.09 9.23 -3.94
CA ALA A 209 -3.87 9.24 -2.69
C ALA A 209 -3.03 9.39 -1.41
N ARG A 210 -1.74 9.01 -1.44
CA ARG A 210 -0.83 9.22 -0.29
C ARG A 210 -0.63 10.72 -0.02
N ALA A 211 -0.43 11.52 -1.08
CA ALA A 211 -0.31 12.97 -0.96
C ALA A 211 -1.61 13.61 -0.45
N LEU A 212 -2.77 13.10 -0.90
CA LEU A 212 -4.07 13.53 -0.44
C LEU A 212 -4.27 13.29 1.06
N ARG A 213 -3.88 12.12 1.57
CA ARG A 213 -3.94 11.83 3.02
C ARG A 213 -3.09 12.80 3.84
N SER A 214 -1.86 13.07 3.40
CA SER A 214 -0.99 14.05 4.05
C SER A 214 -1.59 15.47 4.00
N MET A 215 -2.28 15.80 2.91
CA MET A 215 -2.96 17.10 2.76
C MET A 215 -4.17 17.20 3.69
N VAL A 216 -5.01 16.17 3.81
CA VAL A 216 -6.11 16.11 4.79
C VAL A 216 -5.57 16.30 6.21
N GLN A 217 -4.49 15.61 6.55
CA GLN A 217 -3.85 15.78 7.85
C GLN A 217 -3.39 17.22 8.08
N ALA A 218 -2.69 17.83 7.12
CA ALA A 218 -2.13 19.17 7.27
C ALA A 218 -3.19 20.28 7.23
N LYS A 219 -4.19 20.16 6.31
CA LYS A 219 -5.18 21.24 6.09
C LYS A 219 -6.46 21.09 6.91
N VAL A 220 -6.75 19.90 7.46
CA VAL A 220 -7.99 19.63 8.20
C VAL A 220 -7.70 19.15 9.62
N GLU A 221 -6.97 18.02 9.78
CA GLU A 221 -6.78 17.41 11.10
C GLU A 221 -5.92 18.29 12.02
N SER A 222 -4.81 18.85 11.51
CA SER A 222 -3.93 19.70 12.32
C SER A 222 -4.58 21.02 12.76
N PRO A 223 -5.28 21.78 11.88
CA PRO A 223 -6.06 22.95 12.31
C PRO A 223 -7.18 22.62 13.31
N LEU A 224 -7.90 21.49 13.10
CA LEU A 224 -8.91 21.03 14.04
C LEU A 224 -8.31 20.75 15.42
N ALA A 225 -7.20 20.03 15.47
CA ALA A 225 -6.49 19.74 16.72
C ALA A 225 -6.03 21.04 17.40
N GLY A 226 -5.49 22.00 16.64
CA GLY A 226 -5.11 23.33 17.16
C GLY A 226 -6.27 24.10 17.74
N PHE A 227 -7.45 24.06 17.10
CA PHE A 227 -8.67 24.67 17.62
C PHE A 227 -9.12 23.99 18.92
N LEU A 228 -9.18 22.68 18.96
CA LEU A 228 -9.62 21.91 20.15
C LEU A 228 -8.71 22.13 21.37
N LEU A 229 -7.40 22.31 21.15
CA LEU A 229 -6.46 22.60 22.24
C LEU A 229 -6.64 24.00 22.87
N GLN A 230 -7.30 24.93 22.17
CA GLN A 230 -7.60 26.25 22.69
C GLN A 230 -8.94 26.29 23.45
N CYS A 231 -9.77 25.27 23.33
CA CYS A 231 -11.02 25.18 24.06
C CYS A 231 -10.79 24.68 25.50
N ALA A 232 -11.37 25.34 26.49
CA ALA A 232 -11.27 24.91 27.88
C ALA A 232 -11.98 23.55 28.11
N GLU A 233 -13.07 23.33 27.40
CA GLU A 233 -13.82 22.03 27.35
C GLU A 233 -14.06 21.64 25.91
N PRO A 234 -14.07 20.32 25.58
CA PRO A 234 -14.36 19.85 24.23
C PRO A 234 -15.76 20.28 23.79
N PRO A 235 -15.91 21.02 22.69
CA PRO A 235 -17.24 21.46 22.22
C PRO A 235 -18.03 20.27 21.67
N ALA A 236 -19.35 20.28 21.92
CA ALA A 236 -20.24 19.24 21.39
C ALA A 236 -20.39 19.32 19.85
N VAL A 237 -20.25 20.51 19.27
CA VAL A 237 -20.35 20.77 17.84
C VAL A 237 -19.20 21.67 17.41
N VAL A 238 -18.46 21.24 16.36
CA VAL A 238 -17.41 22.04 15.72
C VAL A 238 -17.79 22.26 14.27
N ARG A 239 -17.75 23.51 13.83
CA ARG A 239 -18.02 23.91 12.44
C ARG A 239 -16.76 24.37 11.75
N GLY A 240 -16.45 23.75 10.61
CA GLY A 240 -15.42 24.23 9.71
C GLY A 240 -16.02 25.12 8.63
N ALA A 241 -15.37 26.23 8.32
CA ALA A 241 -15.70 27.11 7.21
C ALA A 241 -14.45 27.37 6.37
N LEU A 242 -14.60 27.43 5.04
CA LEU A 242 -13.53 27.81 4.14
C LEU A 242 -13.46 29.35 4.07
N VAL A 243 -12.31 29.90 4.43
CA VAL A 243 -11.99 31.33 4.29
C VAL A 243 -10.82 31.44 3.31
N GLY A 244 -11.14 31.70 2.04
CA GLY A 244 -10.19 31.54 0.93
C GLY A 244 -9.78 30.06 0.77
N GLU A 245 -8.48 29.77 0.87
CA GLU A 245 -7.94 28.39 0.79
C GLU A 245 -7.72 27.73 2.16
N LYS A 246 -8.05 28.43 3.26
CA LYS A 246 -7.84 27.92 4.62
C LYS A 246 -9.15 27.48 5.25
N LEU A 247 -9.10 26.34 5.94
CA LEU A 247 -10.19 25.86 6.77
C LEU A 247 -10.04 26.46 8.19
N VAL A 248 -11.08 27.14 8.66
CA VAL A 248 -11.15 27.76 10.00
C VAL A 248 -12.26 27.07 10.78
N PHE A 249 -12.03 26.82 12.06
CA PHE A 249 -12.99 26.17 12.95
C PHE A 249 -13.55 27.14 13.97
N SER A 250 -14.85 26.93 14.31
CA SER A 250 -15.60 27.66 15.31
C SER A 250 -16.52 26.77 16.11
#